data_a03d8434cdb12343baf56ff4367f3f82
#
_entry.id   a03d8434cdb12343baf56ff4367f3f82
#
_cell.length_a   1.000
_cell.length_b   1.000
_cell.length_c   1.000
_cell.angle_alpha   90.00
_cell.angle_beta   90.00
_cell.angle_gamma   90.00
#
_symmetry.space_group_name_H-M   'P 1'
#
loop_
_entity.id
_entity.type
_entity.pdbx_description
1 polymer ?
#
loop_
_entity_poly.entity_id
_entity_poly.type
_entity_poly.pdbx_seq_one_letter_code
_entity_poly.pdbx_strand_id
1 'polypeptide(L)'
;MSIWRDEAAIDRDLLCVRFLALVGGSGYPASIVKRVRLSLYGLKKRLENAVFWSRPLVSDDLRFWIFDCFEWFDEHFAAPPKPILPTKEFFEAPKGNSVDTASLVLADVKKQMAYEGPVEIIPLDVLPAEYRIDYQALSAVSGTHQKTDDISVIRYDPELMNRPIQFINLLAHELMHARLDGLEDAVPGGEGAHELATDLGCIIAGYGVFQLQAADEAGWSGYMTQNSRAFSLAVFLKRRGLKPDSVSPFLSARCNKLLVKAFKEV
;
A
#
# COMPACT_ATOMS: atom_id res chain seq x y z
N MET A 1 -14.00 -37.58 0.98
CA MET A 1 -13.05 -38.58 0.50
C MET A 1 -11.94 -37.82 -0.21
N SER A 2 -10.89 -37.70 0.53
CA SER A 2 -9.58 -37.25 0.12
C SER A 2 -8.98 -38.15 -0.93
N ILE A 3 -8.15 -37.66 -1.76
CA ILE A 3 -6.94 -38.23 -2.37
C ILE A 3 -6.66 -37.37 -3.61
N TRP A 4 -5.82 -36.37 -3.43
CA TRP A 4 -4.89 -35.79 -4.41
C TRP A 4 -4.15 -34.62 -3.71
N ARG A 5 -3.39 -34.94 -2.68
CA ARG A 5 -2.24 -34.17 -2.21
C ARG A 5 -1.04 -35.10 -2.27
N ASP A 6 0.10 -34.47 -2.65
CA ASP A 6 1.44 -35.04 -2.58
C ASP A 6 1.88 -35.99 -3.70
N GLU A 7 2.12 -35.41 -4.90
CA GLU A 7 3.12 -35.98 -5.83
C GLU A 7 3.76 -34.91 -6.75
N ALA A 8 4.25 -33.81 -6.21
CA ALA A 8 5.12 -32.88 -6.96
C ALA A 8 6.18 -32.17 -6.10
N ALA A 9 6.51 -32.70 -4.95
CA ALA A 9 7.78 -32.46 -4.31
C ALA A 9 8.82 -33.47 -4.87
N ILE A 10 9.02 -33.45 -6.19
CA ILE A 10 10.20 -34.10 -6.79
C ILE A 10 11.40 -33.42 -6.13
N ASP A 11 12.12 -34.22 -5.36
CA ASP A 11 13.31 -33.87 -4.63
C ASP A 11 14.32 -33.21 -5.59
N ARG A 12 14.20 -31.88 -5.72
CA ARG A 12 14.97 -31.02 -6.63
C ARG A 12 16.45 -31.02 -6.21
N ASP A 13 16.72 -31.29 -4.95
CA ASP A 13 18.07 -31.42 -4.44
C ASP A 13 18.69 -32.75 -4.88
N LEU A 14 17.89 -33.81 -5.00
CA LEU A 14 18.35 -35.12 -5.49
C LEU A 14 18.71 -35.08 -6.98
N LEU A 15 18.02 -34.34 -7.80
CA LEU A 15 18.35 -34.13 -9.22
C LEU A 15 19.64 -33.30 -9.39
N CYS A 16 19.83 -32.27 -8.57
CA CYS A 16 21.08 -31.47 -8.60
C CYS A 16 22.28 -32.25 -8.09
N VAL A 17 22.12 -33.06 -7.03
CA VAL A 17 23.17 -33.91 -6.48
C VAL A 17 23.51 -35.06 -7.45
N ARG A 18 22.53 -35.67 -8.11
CA ARG A 18 22.76 -36.72 -9.15
C ARG A 18 23.46 -36.16 -10.38
N PHE A 19 23.11 -34.94 -10.82
CA PHE A 19 23.77 -34.30 -11.95
C PHE A 19 25.22 -33.89 -11.61
N LEU A 20 25.46 -33.40 -10.40
CA LEU A 20 26.82 -33.08 -9.91
C LEU A 20 27.71 -34.37 -9.74
N ALA A 21 27.09 -35.47 -9.34
CA ALA A 21 27.80 -36.76 -9.27
C ALA A 21 28.13 -37.32 -10.65
N LEU A 22 27.28 -37.11 -11.66
CA LEU A 22 27.51 -37.52 -13.04
C LEU A 22 28.62 -36.71 -13.72
N VAL A 23 28.72 -35.41 -13.40
CA VAL A 23 29.73 -34.49 -13.97
C VAL A 23 31.04 -34.49 -13.17
N GLY A 24 31.03 -35.00 -11.91
CA GLY A 24 32.17 -35.09 -11.02
C GLY A 24 33.05 -36.37 -11.21
N GLY A 25 32.66 -37.28 -12.12
CA GLY A 25 33.46 -38.44 -12.50
C GLY A 25 34.73 -38.02 -13.21
N SER A 26 35.87 -38.57 -12.75
CA SER A 26 37.24 -38.30 -13.17
C SER A 26 37.41 -38.28 -14.70
N GLY A 27 37.68 -37.16 -15.29
CA GLY A 27 38.01 -37.02 -16.71
C GLY A 27 37.75 -35.66 -17.37
N TYR A 28 37.05 -34.73 -16.75
CA TYR A 28 36.80 -33.45 -17.38
C TYR A 28 37.75 -32.34 -16.90
N PRO A 29 38.24 -31.46 -17.80
CA PRO A 29 39.10 -30.35 -17.43
C PRO A 29 38.43 -29.43 -16.41
N ALA A 30 39.16 -28.92 -15.41
CA ALA A 30 38.69 -28.07 -14.34
C ALA A 30 37.93 -26.80 -14.86
N SER A 31 38.31 -26.34 -16.06
CA SER A 31 37.63 -25.20 -16.76
C SER A 31 36.21 -25.54 -17.18
N ILE A 32 35.91 -26.76 -17.59
CA ILE A 32 34.58 -27.23 -17.97
C ILE A 32 33.70 -27.36 -16.73
N VAL A 33 34.23 -27.97 -15.65
CA VAL A 33 33.54 -28.13 -14.38
C VAL A 33 33.17 -26.74 -13.78
N LYS A 34 34.08 -25.77 -13.85
CA LYS A 34 33.83 -24.40 -13.40
C LYS A 34 32.74 -23.68 -14.25
N ARG A 35 32.76 -23.87 -15.56
CA ARG A 35 31.74 -23.31 -16.46
C ARG A 35 30.35 -23.88 -16.23
N VAL A 36 30.26 -25.21 -16.02
CA VAL A 36 28.99 -25.88 -15.72
C VAL A 36 28.44 -25.43 -14.35
N ARG A 37 29.31 -25.33 -13.31
CA ARG A 37 28.90 -24.82 -12.00
C ARG A 37 28.37 -23.37 -12.07
N LEU A 38 29.04 -22.49 -12.82
CA LEU A 38 28.58 -21.10 -13.00
C LEU A 38 27.27 -21.04 -13.78
N SER A 39 27.10 -21.91 -14.78
CA SER A 39 25.84 -21.98 -15.55
C SER A 39 24.69 -22.50 -14.69
N LEU A 40 24.91 -23.53 -13.88
CA LEU A 40 23.91 -24.08 -12.94
C LEU A 40 23.55 -23.08 -11.84
N TYR A 41 24.53 -22.35 -11.30
CA TYR A 41 24.28 -21.28 -10.34
C TYR A 41 23.42 -20.14 -10.95
N GLY A 42 23.71 -19.73 -12.17
CA GLY A 42 22.92 -18.76 -12.91
C GLY A 42 21.50 -19.24 -13.20
N LEU A 43 21.33 -20.53 -13.51
CA LEU A 43 20.02 -21.16 -13.74
C LEU A 43 19.24 -21.26 -12.42
N LYS A 44 19.88 -21.68 -11.32
CA LYS A 44 19.27 -21.72 -9.98
C LYS A 44 18.79 -20.35 -9.56
N LYS A 45 19.62 -19.30 -9.71
CA LYS A 45 19.24 -17.91 -9.39
C LYS A 45 18.10 -17.40 -10.28
N ARG A 46 18.05 -17.80 -11.56
CA ARG A 46 16.92 -17.48 -12.45
C ARG A 46 15.64 -18.20 -12.05
N LEU A 47 15.72 -19.47 -11.64
CA LEU A 47 14.59 -20.26 -11.16
C LEU A 47 14.09 -19.76 -9.81
N GLU A 48 14.98 -19.44 -8.88
CA GLU A 48 14.63 -18.83 -7.59
C GLU A 48 13.94 -17.46 -7.80
N ASN A 49 14.47 -16.65 -8.71
CA ASN A 49 13.82 -15.39 -9.09
C ASN A 49 12.45 -15.63 -9.76
N ALA A 50 12.33 -16.60 -10.68
CA ALA A 50 11.07 -16.92 -11.34
C ALA A 50 10.03 -17.44 -10.35
N VAL A 51 10.41 -18.29 -9.39
CA VAL A 51 9.53 -18.78 -8.31
C VAL A 51 9.13 -17.64 -7.36
N PHE A 52 10.07 -16.74 -7.03
CA PHE A 52 9.77 -15.57 -6.20
C PHE A 52 8.80 -14.61 -6.89
N TRP A 53 8.92 -14.43 -8.22
CA TRP A 53 7.99 -13.61 -9.03
C TRP A 53 6.65 -14.30 -9.27
N SER A 54 6.54 -15.61 -9.08
CA SER A 54 5.27 -16.34 -9.22
C SER A 54 4.41 -16.34 -7.96
N ARG A 55 4.94 -15.89 -6.81
CA ARG A 55 4.12 -15.78 -5.60
C ARG A 55 3.17 -14.60 -5.72
N PRO A 56 1.86 -14.82 -5.46
CA PRO A 56 0.88 -13.73 -5.40
C PRO A 56 1.30 -12.66 -4.39
N LEU A 57 0.98 -11.41 -4.67
CA LEU A 57 1.26 -10.29 -3.77
C LEU A 57 0.43 -10.34 -2.49
N VAL A 58 -0.78 -10.86 -2.60
CA VAL A 58 -1.73 -11.03 -1.49
C VAL A 58 -2.26 -12.45 -1.46
N SER A 59 -2.64 -12.92 -0.28
CA SER A 59 -3.33 -14.21 -0.12
C SER A 59 -4.73 -14.17 -0.77
N ASP A 60 -5.30 -15.35 -1.05
CA ASP A 60 -6.64 -15.43 -1.62
C ASP A 60 -7.69 -14.82 -0.67
N ASP A 61 -7.59 -15.06 0.65
CA ASP A 61 -8.50 -14.47 1.64
C ASP A 61 -8.46 -12.94 1.63
N LEU A 62 -7.24 -12.35 1.60
CA LEU A 62 -7.09 -10.90 1.52
C LEU A 62 -7.56 -10.34 0.18
N ARG A 63 -7.37 -11.09 -0.91
CA ARG A 63 -7.89 -10.73 -2.24
C ARG A 63 -9.41 -10.64 -2.23
N PHE A 64 -10.10 -11.67 -1.71
CA PHE A 64 -11.55 -11.67 -1.60
C PHE A 64 -12.05 -10.52 -0.73
N TRP A 65 -11.45 -10.34 0.45
CA TRP A 65 -11.81 -9.24 1.32
C TRP A 65 -11.63 -7.85 0.65
N ILE A 66 -10.55 -7.64 -0.11
CA ILE A 66 -10.36 -6.39 -0.87
C ILE A 66 -11.50 -6.19 -1.88
N PHE A 67 -11.89 -7.23 -2.62
CA PHE A 67 -13.00 -7.12 -3.57
C PHE A 67 -14.34 -6.85 -2.87
N ASP A 68 -14.63 -7.52 -1.77
CA ASP A 68 -15.84 -7.28 -0.97
C ASP A 68 -15.90 -5.84 -0.46
N CYS A 69 -14.75 -5.29 -0.01
CA CYS A 69 -14.68 -3.89 0.36
C CYS A 69 -14.94 -2.95 -0.83
N PHE A 70 -14.37 -3.23 -2.02
CA PHE A 70 -14.67 -2.41 -3.20
C PHE A 70 -16.16 -2.39 -3.53
N GLU A 71 -16.85 -3.53 -3.46
CA GLU A 71 -18.31 -3.60 -3.67
C GLU A 71 -19.04 -2.79 -2.59
N TRP A 72 -18.72 -3.04 -1.32
CA TRP A 72 -19.35 -2.34 -0.20
C TRP A 72 -19.17 -0.81 -0.28
N PHE A 73 -17.94 -0.34 -0.56
CA PHE A 73 -17.69 1.10 -0.68
C PHE A 73 -18.39 1.72 -1.89
N ASP A 74 -18.45 1.02 -3.03
CA ASP A 74 -19.16 1.49 -4.23
C ASP A 74 -20.68 1.59 -4.01
N GLU A 75 -21.26 0.77 -3.09
CA GLU A 75 -22.66 0.83 -2.69
C GLU A 75 -22.96 2.00 -1.73
N HIS A 76 -22.01 2.36 -0.86
CA HIS A 76 -22.23 3.35 0.19
C HIS A 76 -21.70 4.75 -0.18
N PHE A 77 -20.71 4.83 -1.05
CA PHE A 77 -20.04 6.09 -1.38
C PHE A 77 -19.82 6.25 -2.88
N ALA A 78 -19.94 7.49 -3.36
CA ALA A 78 -19.56 7.81 -4.72
C ALA A 78 -18.04 7.67 -4.90
N ALA A 79 -17.62 6.78 -5.78
CA ALA A 79 -16.21 6.57 -6.09
C ALA A 79 -15.74 7.52 -7.21
N PRO A 80 -14.53 8.12 -7.12
CA PRO A 80 -14.03 9.02 -8.13
C PRO A 80 -13.71 8.26 -9.45
N PRO A 81 -13.90 8.90 -10.61
CA PRO A 81 -13.64 8.26 -11.91
C PRO A 81 -12.14 8.09 -12.23
N LYS A 82 -11.28 8.81 -11.53
CA LYS A 82 -9.82 8.81 -11.73
C LYS A 82 -9.08 8.91 -10.40
N PRO A 83 -7.79 8.49 -10.36
CA PRO A 83 -6.99 8.64 -9.15
C PRO A 83 -6.74 10.12 -8.84
N ILE A 84 -6.69 10.44 -7.57
CA ILE A 84 -6.29 11.75 -7.06
C ILE A 84 -4.76 11.78 -7.07
N LEU A 85 -4.20 12.84 -7.66
CA LEU A 85 -2.77 12.97 -7.90
C LEU A 85 -2.22 14.21 -7.18
N PRO A 86 -0.94 14.25 -6.79
CA PRO A 86 -0.32 15.40 -6.15
C PRO A 86 -0.03 16.52 -7.17
N THR A 87 -1.09 17.06 -7.76
CA THR A 87 -1.03 18.10 -8.79
C THR A 87 -1.96 19.27 -8.45
N LYS A 88 -1.75 20.41 -9.12
CA LYS A 88 -2.62 21.58 -8.97
C LYS A 88 -4.06 21.38 -9.41
N GLU A 89 -4.34 20.34 -10.16
CA GLU A 89 -5.69 19.94 -10.51
C GLU A 89 -6.51 19.52 -9.28
N PHE A 90 -5.83 18.89 -8.31
CA PHE A 90 -6.47 18.34 -7.11
C PHE A 90 -6.21 19.18 -5.85
N PHE A 91 -5.08 19.90 -5.80
CA PHE A 91 -4.67 20.66 -4.62
C PHE A 91 -4.34 22.09 -5.00
N GLU A 92 -5.22 23.02 -4.61
CA GLU A 92 -5.06 24.44 -4.87
C GLU A 92 -4.29 25.15 -3.75
N ALA A 93 -4.15 24.49 -2.59
CA ALA A 93 -3.45 25.04 -1.44
C ALA A 93 -2.03 25.53 -1.79
N PRO A 94 -1.62 26.70 -1.29
CA PRO A 94 -0.26 27.19 -1.51
C PRO A 94 0.77 26.32 -0.79
N LYS A 95 2.02 26.42 -1.19
CA LYS A 95 3.12 25.82 -0.43
C LYS A 95 3.27 26.55 0.90
N GLY A 96 3.49 25.82 1.97
CA GLY A 96 3.71 26.38 3.31
C GLY A 96 3.39 25.36 4.40
N ASN A 97 3.66 25.75 5.64
CA ASN A 97 3.42 24.94 6.83
C ASN A 97 2.58 25.68 7.89
N SER A 98 1.82 26.69 7.48
CA SER A 98 0.88 27.37 8.36
C SER A 98 -0.39 26.57 8.58
N VAL A 99 -1.11 26.85 9.66
CA VAL A 99 -2.43 26.25 9.95
C VAL A 99 -3.43 26.58 8.84
N ASP A 100 -3.35 27.77 8.26
CA ASP A 100 -4.19 28.17 7.14
C ASP A 100 -3.94 27.27 5.92
N THR A 101 -2.65 27.00 5.62
CA THR A 101 -2.30 26.06 4.54
C THR A 101 -2.83 24.66 4.82
N ALA A 102 -2.69 24.15 6.05
CA ALA A 102 -3.26 22.86 6.45
C ALA A 102 -4.78 22.81 6.25
N SER A 103 -5.47 23.86 6.65
CA SER A 103 -6.93 24.00 6.48
C SER A 103 -7.35 24.01 5.00
N LEU A 104 -6.58 24.64 4.12
CA LEU A 104 -6.84 24.64 2.68
C LEU A 104 -6.59 23.24 2.08
N VAL A 105 -5.54 22.53 2.49
CA VAL A 105 -5.31 21.14 2.04
C VAL A 105 -6.44 20.22 2.51
N LEU A 106 -6.90 20.38 3.77
CA LEU A 106 -8.05 19.62 4.28
C LEU A 106 -9.33 19.93 3.47
N ALA A 107 -9.55 21.19 3.10
CA ALA A 107 -10.71 21.56 2.28
C ALA A 107 -10.66 20.88 0.89
N ASP A 108 -9.48 20.79 0.26
CA ASP A 108 -9.29 20.05 -0.99
C ASP A 108 -9.59 18.56 -0.79
N VAL A 109 -9.10 17.94 0.29
CA VAL A 109 -9.37 16.52 0.60
C VAL A 109 -10.86 16.28 0.84
N LYS A 110 -11.54 17.14 1.62
CA LYS A 110 -12.99 17.07 1.85
C LYS A 110 -13.79 17.11 0.55
N LYS A 111 -13.48 18.09 -0.31
CA LYS A 111 -14.11 18.25 -1.62
C LYS A 111 -13.99 16.98 -2.46
N GLN A 112 -12.80 16.40 -2.51
CA GLN A 112 -12.51 15.20 -3.33
C GLN A 112 -13.16 13.93 -2.76
N MET A 113 -13.31 13.84 -1.44
CA MET A 113 -14.01 12.75 -0.77
C MET A 113 -15.53 12.97 -0.71
N ALA A 114 -16.05 14.09 -1.22
CA ALA A 114 -17.46 14.47 -1.10
C ALA A 114 -17.94 14.40 0.37
N TYR A 115 -17.13 14.91 1.31
CA TYR A 115 -17.46 14.93 2.73
C TYR A 115 -17.92 16.32 3.17
N GLU A 116 -19.17 16.43 3.58
CA GLU A 116 -19.82 17.70 3.97
C GLU A 116 -19.78 17.94 5.49
N GLY A 117 -19.48 16.93 6.29
CA GLY A 117 -19.48 17.02 7.76
C GLY A 117 -18.50 18.07 8.30
N PRO A 118 -18.74 18.60 9.51
CA PRO A 118 -17.81 19.53 10.14
C PRO A 118 -16.51 18.83 10.53
N VAL A 119 -15.37 19.44 10.18
CA VAL A 119 -14.04 18.96 10.54
C VAL A 119 -13.19 20.13 10.98
N GLU A 120 -12.57 20.01 12.13
CA GLU A 120 -11.57 20.93 12.64
C GLU A 120 -10.17 20.31 12.51
N ILE A 121 -9.16 21.11 12.16
CA ILE A 121 -7.77 20.68 12.07
C ILE A 121 -6.92 21.45 13.08
N ILE A 122 -6.20 20.73 13.93
CA ILE A 122 -5.44 21.30 15.04
C ILE A 122 -3.99 20.78 14.99
N PRO A 123 -2.99 21.68 14.96
CA PRO A 123 -1.60 21.25 15.08
C PRO A 123 -1.35 20.67 16.49
N LEU A 124 -0.59 19.58 16.56
CA LEU A 124 -0.11 19.03 17.83
C LEU A 124 1.04 19.89 18.37
N ASP A 125 1.04 20.09 19.69
CA ASP A 125 2.23 20.56 20.41
C ASP A 125 3.24 19.41 20.48
N VAL A 126 4.10 19.30 19.49
CA VAL A 126 5.09 18.22 19.40
C VAL A 126 6.43 18.67 19.98
N LEU A 127 7.01 17.84 20.84
CA LEU A 127 8.37 18.03 21.30
C LEU A 127 9.35 18.08 20.09
N PRO A 128 10.36 18.96 20.11
CA PRO A 128 11.41 18.96 19.09
C PRO A 128 11.99 17.57 18.86
N ALA A 129 12.39 17.28 17.62
CA ALA A 129 12.80 15.93 17.20
C ALA A 129 13.91 15.31 18.07
N GLU A 130 14.79 16.16 18.64
CA GLU A 130 15.87 15.77 19.57
C GLU A 130 15.40 15.19 20.90
N TYR A 131 14.16 15.44 21.29
CA TYR A 131 13.55 14.91 22.55
C TYR A 131 12.63 13.71 22.30
N ARG A 132 12.48 13.25 21.05
CA ARG A 132 11.62 12.11 20.69
C ARG A 132 12.43 10.82 20.77
N ILE A 133 12.18 10.01 21.79
CA ILE A 133 12.99 8.81 22.12
C ILE A 133 12.59 7.59 21.29
N ASP A 134 11.39 7.56 20.66
CA ASP A 134 10.92 6.37 19.94
C ASP A 134 10.18 6.70 18.64
N TYR A 135 10.73 6.24 17.53
CA TYR A 135 10.16 6.44 16.19
C TYR A 135 8.84 5.67 15.98
N GLN A 136 8.61 4.58 16.73
CA GLN A 136 7.37 3.80 16.67
C GLN A 136 6.23 4.49 17.43
N ALA A 137 6.54 5.21 18.51
CA ALA A 137 5.57 6.04 19.21
C ALA A 137 5.13 7.26 18.36
N LEU A 138 5.97 7.69 17.41
CA LEU A 138 5.67 8.79 16.49
C LEU A 138 4.66 8.40 15.39
N SER A 139 4.66 7.16 14.93
CA SER A 139 3.67 6.69 13.95
C SER A 139 2.27 6.55 14.56
N ALA A 140 2.20 6.30 15.87
CA ALA A 140 0.93 6.25 16.60
C ALA A 140 0.35 7.64 16.95
N VAL A 141 1.12 8.73 16.76
CA VAL A 141 0.74 10.10 17.15
C VAL A 141 0.87 11.11 15.99
N SER A 142 1.11 10.67 14.75
CA SER A 142 1.19 11.61 13.60
C SER A 142 -0.13 12.26 13.25
N GLY A 143 -1.23 11.65 13.67
CA GLY A 143 -2.60 12.18 13.57
C GLY A 143 -3.53 11.36 14.43
N THR A 144 -4.59 11.98 14.89
CA THR A 144 -5.69 11.29 15.60
C THR A 144 -7.01 11.91 15.19
N HIS A 145 -7.96 11.04 14.85
CA HIS A 145 -9.36 11.41 14.72
C HIS A 145 -10.03 11.33 16.11
N GLN A 146 -10.74 12.35 16.47
CA GLN A 146 -11.55 12.38 17.69
C GLN A 146 -12.86 13.08 17.39
N LYS A 147 -13.98 12.49 17.76
CA LYS A 147 -15.29 13.13 17.65
C LYS A 147 -15.61 13.85 18.96
N THR A 148 -15.95 15.11 18.89
CA THR A 148 -16.42 15.92 20.02
C THR A 148 -17.65 16.68 19.54
N ASP A 149 -18.80 16.48 20.19
CA ASP A 149 -20.07 17.20 19.90
C ASP A 149 -20.43 17.24 18.39
N ASP A 150 -20.36 16.10 17.69
CA ASP A 150 -20.60 15.97 16.24
C ASP A 150 -19.55 16.63 15.31
N ILE A 151 -18.46 17.13 15.84
CA ILE A 151 -17.34 17.67 15.08
C ILE A 151 -16.20 16.64 15.05
N SER A 152 -15.73 16.29 13.87
CA SER A 152 -14.51 15.51 13.70
C SER A 152 -13.28 16.40 13.90
N VAL A 153 -12.39 16.05 14.82
CA VAL A 153 -11.17 16.81 15.08
C VAL A 153 -9.96 16.00 14.59
N ILE A 154 -9.25 16.54 13.62
CA ILE A 154 -8.00 15.97 13.11
C ILE A 154 -6.83 16.73 13.73
N ARG A 155 -5.99 16.02 14.47
CA ARG A 155 -4.73 16.57 15.01
C ARG A 155 -3.56 16.07 14.18
N TYR A 156 -2.60 16.94 13.88
CA TYR A 156 -1.48 16.61 13.03
C TYR A 156 -0.16 17.17 13.56
N ASP A 157 0.94 16.46 13.29
CA ASP A 157 2.30 16.98 13.50
C ASP A 157 2.61 18.05 12.44
N PRO A 158 2.88 19.33 12.81
CA PRO A 158 3.18 20.38 11.85
C PRO A 158 4.41 20.06 10.96
N GLU A 159 5.38 19.29 11.46
CA GLU A 159 6.55 18.85 10.70
C GLU A 159 6.17 17.97 9.49
N LEU A 160 5.02 17.29 9.57
CA LEU A 160 4.54 16.45 8.49
C LEU A 160 4.18 17.26 7.23
N MET A 161 3.86 18.55 7.37
CA MET A 161 3.59 19.44 6.22
C MET A 161 4.81 19.64 5.32
N ASN A 162 6.01 19.40 5.82
CA ASN A 162 7.24 19.38 5.02
C ASN A 162 7.32 18.14 4.11
N ARG A 163 6.40 17.18 4.29
CA ARG A 163 6.25 15.93 3.51
C ARG A 163 4.84 15.82 2.95
N PRO A 164 4.52 16.58 1.90
CA PRO A 164 3.13 16.78 1.46
C PRO A 164 2.40 15.48 1.10
N ILE A 165 3.09 14.47 0.56
CA ILE A 165 2.49 13.16 0.25
C ILE A 165 2.02 12.48 1.55
N GLN A 166 2.84 12.48 2.59
CA GLN A 166 2.49 11.89 3.88
C GLN A 166 1.40 12.69 4.59
N PHE A 167 1.46 14.03 4.53
CA PHE A 167 0.46 14.90 5.13
C PHE A 167 -0.93 14.72 4.51
N ILE A 168 -1.01 14.71 3.17
CA ILE A 168 -2.27 14.45 2.46
C ILE A 168 -2.79 13.05 2.77
N ASN A 169 -1.90 12.05 2.84
CA ASN A 169 -2.28 10.69 3.21
C ASN A 169 -2.88 10.61 4.62
N LEU A 170 -2.28 11.32 5.58
CA LEU A 170 -2.83 11.45 6.93
C LEU A 170 -4.24 12.05 6.89
N LEU A 171 -4.41 13.20 6.24
CA LEU A 171 -5.72 13.85 6.17
C LEU A 171 -6.77 12.96 5.51
N ALA A 172 -6.38 12.22 4.46
CA ALA A 172 -7.29 11.28 3.81
C ALA A 172 -7.69 10.13 4.74
N HIS A 173 -6.75 9.59 5.54
CA HIS A 173 -6.99 8.53 6.51
C HIS A 173 -7.94 9.00 7.62
N GLU A 174 -7.63 10.12 8.26
CA GLU A 174 -8.45 10.66 9.35
C GLU A 174 -9.86 11.08 8.87
N LEU A 175 -9.95 11.61 7.65
CA LEU A 175 -11.24 11.94 7.06
C LEU A 175 -12.04 10.68 6.67
N MET A 176 -11.37 9.59 6.33
CA MET A 176 -12.04 8.32 6.08
C MET A 176 -12.64 7.73 7.36
N HIS A 177 -11.99 7.88 8.52
CA HIS A 177 -12.61 7.56 9.81
C HIS A 177 -13.91 8.34 10.00
N ALA A 178 -13.90 9.67 9.72
CA ALA A 178 -15.10 10.49 9.82
C ALA A 178 -16.21 10.04 8.85
N ARG A 179 -15.88 9.51 7.68
CA ARG A 179 -16.85 8.96 6.71
C ARG A 179 -17.44 7.62 7.15
N LEU A 180 -16.66 6.82 7.86
CA LEU A 180 -17.05 5.50 8.34
C LEU A 180 -17.69 5.52 9.72
N ASP A 181 -17.78 6.70 10.35
CA ASP A 181 -18.39 6.87 11.66
C ASP A 181 -19.83 6.33 11.67
N GLY A 182 -20.11 5.41 12.57
CA GLY A 182 -21.39 4.69 12.68
C GLY A 182 -21.61 3.57 11.66
N LEU A 183 -20.60 3.25 10.83
CA LEU A 183 -20.62 2.14 9.87
C LEU A 183 -19.58 1.06 10.18
N GLU A 184 -18.88 1.15 11.32
CA GLU A 184 -17.74 0.30 11.68
C GLU A 184 -18.07 -1.19 11.65
N ASP A 185 -19.26 -1.55 12.14
CA ASP A 185 -19.76 -2.94 12.13
C ASP A 185 -20.22 -3.41 10.75
N ALA A 186 -20.58 -2.48 9.86
CA ALA A 186 -21.11 -2.78 8.54
C ALA A 186 -20.02 -2.98 7.48
N VAL A 187 -18.81 -2.47 7.73
CA VAL A 187 -17.64 -2.66 6.84
C VAL A 187 -17.26 -4.14 6.79
N PRO A 188 -16.90 -4.71 5.63
CA PRO A 188 -16.43 -6.09 5.55
C PRO A 188 -15.31 -6.39 6.54
N GLY A 189 -15.54 -7.35 7.44
CA GLY A 189 -14.65 -7.70 8.55
C GLY A 189 -14.99 -7.04 9.88
N GLY A 190 -15.95 -6.12 9.91
CA GLY A 190 -16.45 -5.45 11.12
C GLY A 190 -15.40 -4.62 11.84
N GLU A 191 -15.65 -4.29 13.11
CA GLU A 191 -14.78 -3.45 13.95
C GLU A 191 -13.31 -3.91 13.95
N GLY A 192 -13.05 -5.22 13.97
CA GLY A 192 -11.69 -5.77 13.96
C GLY A 192 -10.87 -5.47 12.69
N ALA A 193 -11.52 -5.11 11.58
CA ALA A 193 -10.91 -4.73 10.31
C ALA A 193 -10.99 -3.23 10.03
N HIS A 194 -11.53 -2.42 10.94
CA HIS A 194 -11.86 -1.02 10.73
C HIS A 194 -10.66 -0.20 10.19
N GLU A 195 -9.51 -0.28 10.83
CA GLU A 195 -8.29 0.44 10.40
C GLU A 195 -7.81 0.00 9.01
N LEU A 196 -7.87 -1.32 8.75
CA LEU A 196 -7.48 -1.88 7.46
C LEU A 196 -8.46 -1.41 6.37
N ALA A 197 -9.75 -1.35 6.69
CA ALA A 197 -10.80 -0.86 5.81
C ALA A 197 -10.70 0.66 5.58
N THR A 198 -10.26 1.43 6.58
CA THR A 198 -9.96 2.86 6.46
C THR A 198 -8.84 3.11 5.45
N ASP A 199 -7.69 2.42 5.58
CA ASP A 199 -6.60 2.49 4.60
C ASP A 199 -7.08 2.11 3.18
N LEU A 200 -7.85 1.02 3.06
CA LEU A 200 -8.40 0.58 1.77
C LEU A 200 -9.43 1.55 1.22
N GLY A 201 -10.29 2.10 2.08
CA GLY A 201 -11.28 3.13 1.74
C GLY A 201 -10.63 4.38 1.14
N CYS A 202 -9.47 4.78 1.65
CA CYS A 202 -8.68 5.87 1.04
C CYS A 202 -8.27 5.52 -0.40
N ILE A 203 -7.84 4.28 -0.67
CA ILE A 203 -7.49 3.85 -2.03
C ILE A 203 -8.72 3.89 -2.94
N ILE A 204 -9.87 3.40 -2.46
CA ILE A 204 -11.14 3.39 -3.19
C ILE A 204 -11.64 4.81 -3.45
N ALA A 205 -11.45 5.73 -2.50
CA ALA A 205 -11.71 7.15 -2.65
C ALA A 205 -10.70 7.88 -3.57
N GLY A 206 -9.78 7.16 -4.23
CA GLY A 206 -8.85 7.69 -5.22
C GLY A 206 -7.46 8.04 -4.69
N TYR A 207 -7.21 7.93 -3.40
CA TYR A 207 -5.92 8.29 -2.77
C TYR A 207 -4.86 7.17 -2.84
N GLY A 208 -5.01 6.19 -3.71
CA GLY A 208 -4.11 5.04 -3.80
C GLY A 208 -2.65 5.39 -4.09
N VAL A 209 -2.37 6.49 -4.80
CA VAL A 209 -1.01 7.01 -5.01
C VAL A 209 -0.42 7.49 -3.68
N PHE A 210 -1.18 8.24 -2.90
CA PHE A 210 -0.75 8.73 -1.58
C PHE A 210 -0.54 7.57 -0.60
N GLN A 211 -1.48 6.62 -0.53
CA GLN A 211 -1.37 5.43 0.31
C GLN A 211 -0.13 4.60 0.01
N LEU A 212 0.18 4.37 -1.25
CA LEU A 212 1.33 3.56 -1.66
C LEU A 212 2.66 4.30 -1.49
N GLN A 213 2.72 5.59 -1.89
CA GLN A 213 3.95 6.38 -1.86
C GLN A 213 4.29 6.87 -0.45
N ALA A 214 3.31 7.35 0.32
CA ALA A 214 3.54 7.81 1.70
C ALA A 214 4.10 6.70 2.59
N ALA A 215 3.57 5.49 2.48
CA ALA A 215 4.07 4.35 3.25
C ALA A 215 5.50 3.94 2.84
N ASP A 216 5.88 4.11 1.57
CA ASP A 216 7.26 3.89 1.10
C ASP A 216 8.23 4.92 1.68
N GLU A 217 7.84 6.20 1.71
CA GLU A 217 8.62 7.30 2.26
C GLU A 217 8.74 7.25 3.79
N ALA A 218 7.71 6.77 4.49
CA ALA A 218 7.68 6.67 5.95
C ALA A 218 8.35 5.39 6.49
N GLY A 219 8.88 4.52 5.64
CA GLY A 219 9.48 3.26 6.07
C GLY A 219 8.48 2.22 6.57
N TRP A 220 7.28 2.17 5.95
CA TRP A 220 6.22 1.19 6.22
C TRP A 220 5.27 1.56 7.37
N SER A 221 4.62 2.68 7.25
CA SER A 221 3.55 3.09 8.17
C SER A 221 2.17 2.64 7.69
N GLY A 222 1.21 2.57 8.62
CA GLY A 222 -0.19 2.22 8.37
C GLY A 222 -0.49 0.73 8.48
N TYR A 223 -1.75 0.36 8.29
CA TYR A 223 -2.26 -0.99 8.59
C TYR A 223 -2.16 -1.94 7.39
N MET A 224 -2.13 -1.43 6.16
CA MET A 224 -1.92 -2.23 4.96
C MET A 224 -0.44 -2.45 4.65
N THR A 225 -0.10 -3.63 4.13
CA THR A 225 1.24 -3.87 3.58
C THR A 225 1.42 -3.15 2.23
N GLN A 226 2.66 -2.92 1.80
CA GLN A 226 2.93 -2.35 0.48
C GLN A 226 2.38 -3.21 -0.67
N ASN A 227 2.40 -4.53 -0.50
CA ASN A 227 1.84 -5.46 -1.48
C ASN A 227 0.31 -5.30 -1.60
N SER A 228 -0.39 -5.22 -0.46
CA SER A 228 -1.84 -5.04 -0.46
C SER A 228 -2.25 -3.65 -0.95
N ARG A 229 -1.49 -2.58 -0.64
CA ARG A 229 -1.71 -1.24 -1.22
C ARG A 229 -1.55 -1.25 -2.74
N ALA A 230 -0.47 -1.84 -3.25
CA ALA A 230 -0.23 -1.93 -4.69
C ALA A 230 -1.31 -2.77 -5.39
N PHE A 231 -1.77 -3.87 -4.76
CA PHE A 231 -2.85 -4.70 -5.29
C PHE A 231 -4.17 -3.93 -5.33
N SER A 232 -4.54 -3.24 -4.26
CA SER A 232 -5.76 -2.43 -4.19
C SER A 232 -5.76 -1.27 -5.17
N LEU A 233 -4.60 -0.58 -5.36
CA LEU A 233 -4.47 0.45 -6.40
C LEU A 233 -4.60 -0.15 -7.80
N ALA A 234 -4.09 -1.35 -8.04
CA ALA A 234 -4.27 -2.05 -9.33
C ALA A 234 -5.75 -2.40 -9.58
N VAL A 235 -6.48 -2.86 -8.56
CA VAL A 235 -7.94 -3.08 -8.63
C VAL A 235 -8.66 -1.78 -8.98
N PHE A 236 -8.35 -0.69 -8.26
CA PHE A 236 -8.91 0.63 -8.52
C PHE A 236 -8.72 1.06 -9.98
N LEU A 237 -7.49 0.96 -10.50
CA LEU A 237 -7.18 1.34 -11.87
C LEU A 237 -7.93 0.47 -12.90
N LYS A 238 -7.94 -0.86 -12.71
CA LYS A 238 -8.65 -1.76 -13.63
C LYS A 238 -10.15 -1.54 -13.66
N ARG A 239 -10.79 -1.34 -12.51
CA ARG A 239 -12.25 -1.04 -12.44
C ARG A 239 -12.61 0.24 -13.21
N ARG A 240 -11.65 1.13 -13.45
CA ARG A 240 -11.82 2.40 -14.19
C ARG A 240 -11.23 2.38 -15.60
N GLY A 241 -10.76 1.23 -16.07
CA GLY A 241 -10.15 1.09 -17.40
C GLY A 241 -8.82 1.84 -17.56
N LEU A 242 -8.17 2.16 -16.43
CA LEU A 242 -6.89 2.88 -16.39
C LEU A 242 -5.70 1.91 -16.34
N LYS A 243 -4.53 2.39 -16.77
CA LYS A 243 -3.27 1.65 -16.72
C LYS A 243 -2.32 2.23 -15.66
N PRO A 244 -1.33 1.45 -15.18
CA PRO A 244 -0.32 1.93 -14.23
C PRO A 244 0.40 3.22 -14.67
N ASP A 245 0.60 3.43 -15.98
CA ASP A 245 1.27 4.60 -16.52
C ASP A 245 0.59 5.92 -16.14
N SER A 246 -0.73 5.89 -15.86
CA SER A 246 -1.48 7.07 -15.41
C SER A 246 -1.05 7.60 -14.05
N VAL A 247 -0.41 6.78 -13.21
CA VAL A 247 0.03 7.13 -11.86
C VAL A 247 1.55 7.00 -11.66
N SER A 248 2.23 6.31 -12.56
CA SER A 248 3.67 6.03 -12.51
C SER A 248 4.57 7.25 -12.25
N PRO A 249 4.30 8.44 -12.82
CA PRO A 249 5.14 9.62 -12.57
C PRO A 249 5.17 10.09 -11.10
N PHE A 250 4.22 9.66 -10.30
CA PHE A 250 4.04 10.07 -8.90
C PHE A 250 4.47 9.00 -7.90
N LEU A 251 5.06 7.91 -8.38
CA LEU A 251 5.48 6.78 -7.57
C LEU A 251 7.00 6.57 -7.66
N SER A 252 7.60 6.11 -6.58
CA SER A 252 8.99 5.64 -6.59
C SER A 252 9.17 4.45 -7.54
N ALA A 253 10.39 4.20 -8.00
CA ALA A 253 10.69 3.04 -8.83
C ALA A 253 10.25 1.71 -8.19
N ARG A 254 10.35 1.61 -6.86
CA ARG A 254 9.93 0.45 -6.07
C ARG A 254 8.41 0.30 -6.07
N CYS A 255 7.66 1.37 -5.78
CA CYS A 255 6.20 1.37 -5.81
C CYS A 255 5.66 1.07 -7.21
N ASN A 256 6.25 1.65 -8.25
CA ASN A 256 5.91 1.35 -9.64
C ASN A 256 6.08 -0.12 -9.99
N LYS A 257 7.19 -0.72 -9.58
CA LYS A 257 7.46 -2.15 -9.81
C LYS A 257 6.42 -3.04 -9.14
N LEU A 258 6.03 -2.71 -7.90
CA LEU A 258 4.97 -3.41 -7.18
C LEU A 258 3.62 -3.25 -7.88
N LEU A 259 3.26 -2.03 -8.28
CA LEU A 259 2.01 -1.75 -8.98
C LEU A 259 1.91 -2.50 -10.31
N VAL A 260 2.97 -2.50 -11.12
CA VAL A 260 3.00 -3.24 -12.39
C VAL A 260 2.84 -4.75 -12.17
N LYS A 261 3.46 -5.30 -11.09
CA LYS A 261 3.26 -6.70 -10.72
C LYS A 261 1.81 -6.95 -10.29
N ALA A 262 1.27 -6.12 -9.41
CA ALA A 262 -0.11 -6.19 -8.94
C ALA A 262 -1.11 -6.14 -10.10
N PHE A 263 -0.91 -5.23 -11.03
CA PHE A 263 -1.80 -5.05 -12.18
C PHE A 263 -1.89 -6.26 -13.10
N LYS A 264 -0.89 -7.14 -13.09
CA LYS A 264 -0.91 -8.43 -13.82
C LYS A 264 -1.67 -9.52 -13.06
N GLU A 265 -1.79 -9.38 -11.73
CA GLU A 265 -2.43 -10.35 -10.87
C GLU A 265 -3.94 -10.11 -10.70
N VAL A 266 -4.41 -8.88 -10.90
CA VAL A 266 -5.83 -8.49 -10.96
C VAL A 266 -6.41 -8.81 -12.33
#